data_f3b7f8453f9b62b40508aae01fa3580a
#
_entry.id   f3b7f8453f9b62b40508aae01fa3580a
#
_cell.length_a   1.000
_cell.length_b   1.000
_cell.length_c   1.000
_cell.angle_alpha   90.00
_cell.angle_beta   90.00
_cell.angle_gamma   90.00
#
_symmetry.space_group_name_H-M   'P 1'
#
loop_
_entity.id
_entity.type
_entity.pdbx_description
1 polymer ?
#
loop_
_entity_poly.entity_id
_entity_poly.type
_entity_poly.pdbx_seq_one_letter_code
_entity_poly.pdbx_strand_id
1 'polypeptide(L)'
;MRIVVSQFYNEAYLLPWWLRHHREMFDHGILIDSHSSDESADICRQLVPGWDVVRPEYTPFEAILRDFEIMKHEARFPGDWKIALNTTEFLVAPDLASLEDAIGKEGGTAARLPAAIMVDRDPDREPAPERPLVEQKCIGIWERDLRSKPFEDFVSRHGSHGRVYHRYPIGAYTPGRHASHLPGQIAAAPEQAAIWWFGFSPWNARFLARKRQIGASIGERDRKHGFGFQHYAAAEESANIYAGLVQLSGPLTTVNPGDSGNGRSGFMRRLTRMFG
;
A
#
# COMPACT_ATOMS: atom_id res chain seq x y z
N MET A 1 9.25 -3.65 18.79
CA MET A 1 8.00 -2.97 18.33
C MET A 1 7.85 -3.14 16.82
N ARG A 2 6.64 -2.82 16.32
CA ARG A 2 6.33 -2.73 14.88
C ARG A 2 6.03 -1.29 14.52
N ILE A 3 6.75 -0.75 13.55
CA ILE A 3 6.71 0.66 13.15
C ILE A 3 6.25 0.77 11.70
N VAL A 4 5.29 1.64 11.42
CA VAL A 4 4.95 2.03 10.05
C VAL A 4 5.36 3.47 9.80
N VAL A 5 6.01 3.72 8.66
CA VAL A 5 6.30 5.07 8.21
C VAL A 5 5.50 5.35 6.94
N SER A 6 4.78 6.44 6.92
CA SER A 6 3.98 6.86 5.77
C SER A 6 4.12 8.34 5.50
N GLN A 7 3.99 8.70 4.23
CA GLN A 7 3.94 10.08 3.81
C GLN A 7 2.65 10.33 3.03
N PHE A 8 2.04 11.51 3.26
CA PHE A 8 0.78 11.85 2.61
C PHE A 8 0.70 13.34 2.23
N TYR A 9 -0.17 13.63 1.27
CA TYR A 9 -0.57 14.98 0.88
C TYR A 9 -2.05 14.95 0.45
N ASN A 10 -2.90 15.65 1.19
CA ASN A 10 -4.35 15.74 0.93
C ASN A 10 -5.02 14.35 0.73
N GLU A 11 -4.90 13.51 1.74
CA GLU A 11 -5.37 12.11 1.73
C GLU A 11 -6.62 11.88 2.59
N ALA A 12 -7.35 12.93 2.95
CA ALA A 12 -8.54 12.84 3.82
C ALA A 12 -9.56 11.78 3.37
N TYR A 13 -9.56 11.40 2.07
CA TYR A 13 -10.45 10.37 1.54
C TYR A 13 -10.05 8.94 1.93
N LEU A 14 -8.78 8.52 1.73
CA LEU A 14 -8.34 7.13 2.02
C LEU A 14 -7.79 6.95 3.43
N LEU A 15 -7.25 8.01 3.99
CA LEU A 15 -6.52 7.98 5.26
C LEU A 15 -7.34 7.39 6.44
N PRO A 16 -8.66 7.62 6.58
CA PRO A 16 -9.43 7.02 7.66
C PRO A 16 -9.43 5.49 7.65
N TRP A 17 -9.53 4.85 6.48
CA TRP A 17 -9.45 3.39 6.36
C TRP A 17 -8.03 2.90 6.61
N TRP A 18 -7.04 3.60 6.03
CA TRP A 18 -5.64 3.24 6.16
C TRP A 18 -5.18 3.25 7.63
N LEU A 19 -5.53 4.29 8.38
CA LEU A 19 -5.18 4.42 9.79
C LEU A 19 -5.87 3.37 10.66
N ARG A 20 -7.19 3.16 10.48
CA ARG A 20 -7.92 2.14 11.23
C ARG A 20 -7.39 0.73 10.99
N HIS A 21 -6.97 0.45 9.75
CA HIS A 21 -6.39 -0.84 9.38
C HIS A 21 -5.03 -1.06 10.03
N HIS A 22 -4.13 -0.09 9.92
CA HIS A 22 -2.75 -0.28 10.34
C HIS A 22 -2.53 -0.08 11.85
N ARG A 23 -3.36 0.70 12.54
CA ARG A 23 -3.23 0.85 14.00
C ARG A 23 -3.42 -0.45 14.80
N GLU A 24 -4.09 -1.44 14.21
CA GLU A 24 -4.25 -2.77 14.82
C GLU A 24 -3.02 -3.67 14.60
N MET A 25 -2.11 -3.27 13.72
CA MET A 25 -0.95 -4.07 13.31
C MET A 25 0.38 -3.49 13.82
N PHE A 26 0.43 -2.18 14.06
CA PHE A 26 1.65 -1.45 14.40
C PHE A 26 1.53 -0.77 15.76
N ASP A 27 2.59 -0.91 16.56
CA ASP A 27 2.67 -0.29 17.88
C ASP A 27 2.84 1.24 17.78
N HIS A 28 3.48 1.72 16.68
CA HIS A 28 3.71 3.14 16.45
C HIS A 28 3.76 3.45 14.96
N GLY A 29 3.39 4.67 14.60
CA GLY A 29 3.45 5.18 13.24
C GLY A 29 4.09 6.57 13.16
N ILE A 30 4.84 6.82 12.08
CA ILE A 30 5.35 8.13 11.73
C ILE A 30 4.68 8.58 10.45
N LEU A 31 3.89 9.63 10.54
CA LEU A 31 3.05 10.16 9.49
C LEU A 31 3.59 11.51 9.02
N ILE A 32 4.24 11.52 7.86
CA ILE A 32 4.88 12.72 7.29
C ILE A 32 3.85 13.45 6.44
N ASP A 33 3.31 14.55 6.97
CA ASP A 33 2.33 15.39 6.29
C ASP A 33 3.01 16.41 5.37
N SER A 34 2.96 16.19 4.08
CA SER A 34 3.54 17.04 3.03
C SER A 34 2.76 18.34 2.80
N HIS A 35 2.43 19.05 3.88
CA HIS A 35 1.70 20.34 3.86
C HIS A 35 0.27 20.21 3.31
N SER A 36 -0.47 19.19 3.78
CA SER A 36 -1.89 19.04 3.43
C SER A 36 -2.69 20.29 3.80
N SER A 37 -3.62 20.64 2.93
CA SER A 37 -4.57 21.75 3.08
C SER A 37 -5.99 21.27 3.40
N ASP A 38 -6.20 19.94 3.41
CA ASP A 38 -7.45 19.29 3.82
C ASP A 38 -7.37 18.81 5.29
N GLU A 39 -8.36 18.02 5.73
CA GLU A 39 -8.44 17.52 7.10
C GLU A 39 -7.49 16.35 7.41
N SER A 40 -6.58 15.98 6.51
CA SER A 40 -5.70 14.80 6.66
C SER A 40 -4.94 14.78 7.98
N ALA A 41 -4.32 15.89 8.37
CA ALA A 41 -3.54 15.97 9.61
C ALA A 41 -4.41 15.83 10.85
N ASP A 42 -5.62 16.36 10.85
CA ASP A 42 -6.57 16.27 11.98
C ASP A 42 -7.13 14.86 12.09
N ILE A 43 -7.41 14.20 10.97
CA ILE A 43 -7.80 12.78 10.92
C ILE A 43 -6.72 11.90 11.56
N CYS A 44 -5.44 12.14 11.28
CA CYS A 44 -4.33 11.43 11.91
C CYS A 44 -4.35 11.60 13.42
N ARG A 45 -4.40 12.85 13.92
CA ARG A 45 -4.40 13.14 15.35
C ARG A 45 -5.60 12.53 16.08
N GLN A 46 -6.74 12.46 15.41
CA GLN A 46 -7.97 11.90 15.97
C GLN A 46 -7.95 10.36 16.02
N LEU A 47 -7.50 9.69 14.97
CA LEU A 47 -7.60 8.23 14.85
C LEU A 47 -6.41 7.49 15.47
N VAL A 48 -5.23 8.12 15.50
CA VAL A 48 -3.99 7.56 16.04
C VAL A 48 -3.24 8.60 16.89
N PRO A 49 -3.82 9.04 18.02
CA PRO A 49 -3.28 10.14 18.83
C PRO A 49 -1.88 9.84 19.41
N GLY A 50 -1.49 8.56 19.46
CA GLY A 50 -0.17 8.13 19.93
C GLY A 50 0.90 8.03 18.83
N TRP A 51 0.54 8.32 17.57
CA TRP A 51 1.50 8.30 16.47
C TRP A 51 2.05 9.69 16.18
N ASP A 52 3.30 9.75 15.66
CA ASP A 52 3.94 11.01 15.29
C ASP A 52 3.33 11.56 13.98
N VAL A 53 2.79 12.76 14.02
CA VAL A 53 2.44 13.52 12.81
C VAL A 53 3.44 14.65 12.65
N VAL A 54 4.30 14.54 11.64
CA VAL A 54 5.45 15.43 11.44
C VAL A 54 5.37 16.15 10.08
N ARG A 55 6.08 17.29 9.96
CA ARG A 55 6.26 17.96 8.68
C ARG A 55 7.51 17.45 7.99
N PRO A 56 7.57 17.42 6.65
CA PRO A 56 8.76 17.04 5.92
C PRO A 56 9.88 18.06 6.11
N GLU A 57 11.11 17.57 6.16
CA GLU A 57 12.30 18.42 6.22
C GLU A 57 12.69 18.98 4.84
N TYR A 58 12.31 18.25 3.78
CA TYR A 58 12.70 18.58 2.40
C TYR A 58 11.50 19.03 1.57
N THR A 59 11.65 20.16 0.89
CA THR A 59 10.74 20.68 -0.13
C THR A 59 11.59 21.08 -1.34
N PRO A 60 11.18 20.85 -2.59
CA PRO A 60 9.91 20.31 -3.09
C PRO A 60 9.77 18.79 -2.95
N PHE A 61 8.63 18.26 -3.42
CA PHE A 61 8.39 16.81 -3.45
C PHE A 61 9.30 16.16 -4.51
N GLU A 62 10.34 15.48 -4.05
CA GLU A 62 11.23 14.64 -4.87
C GLU A 62 11.34 13.24 -4.26
N ALA A 63 11.15 12.20 -5.07
CA ALA A 63 11.08 10.81 -4.60
C ALA A 63 12.31 10.39 -3.77
N ILE A 64 13.51 10.72 -4.25
CA ILE A 64 14.76 10.38 -3.55
C ILE A 64 14.84 11.04 -2.16
N LEU A 65 14.49 12.32 -2.06
CA LEU A 65 14.54 13.05 -0.78
C LEU A 65 13.48 12.52 0.18
N ARG A 66 12.32 12.11 -0.33
CA ARG A 66 11.26 11.51 0.47
C ARG A 66 11.65 10.16 1.03
N ASP A 67 12.28 9.31 0.22
CA ASP A 67 12.76 8.02 0.68
C ASP A 67 13.91 8.16 1.69
N PHE A 68 14.77 9.17 1.49
CA PHE A 68 15.81 9.51 2.46
C PHE A 68 15.22 9.95 3.81
N GLU A 69 14.20 10.79 3.80
CA GLU A 69 13.51 11.24 5.00
C GLU A 69 12.82 10.08 5.74
N ILE A 70 12.17 9.17 5.00
CA ILE A 70 11.59 7.94 5.57
C ILE A 70 12.67 7.11 6.27
N MET A 71 13.81 6.86 5.60
CA MET A 71 14.93 6.11 6.19
C MET A 71 15.51 6.80 7.42
N LYS A 72 15.53 8.13 7.48
CA LYS A 72 15.94 8.89 8.65
C LYS A 72 15.02 8.67 9.85
N HIS A 73 13.72 8.57 9.62
CA HIS A 73 12.76 8.21 10.67
C HIS A 73 12.90 6.75 11.10
N GLU A 74 13.13 5.82 10.17
CA GLU A 74 13.39 4.41 10.49
C GLU A 74 14.62 4.23 11.39
N ALA A 75 15.67 5.02 11.17
CA ALA A 75 16.90 4.98 11.94
C ALA A 75 16.71 5.28 13.44
N ARG A 76 15.60 5.90 13.84
CA ARG A 76 15.24 6.14 15.24
C ARG A 76 14.85 4.85 15.97
N PHE A 77 14.56 3.77 15.25
CA PHE A 77 14.06 2.49 15.78
C PHE A 77 14.96 1.31 15.34
N PRO A 78 16.24 1.32 15.69
CA PRO A 78 17.16 0.26 15.29
C PRO A 78 16.75 -1.08 15.93
N GLY A 79 16.60 -2.13 15.11
CA GLY A 79 16.23 -3.47 15.58
C GLY A 79 14.74 -3.73 15.71
N ASP A 80 13.88 -2.72 15.63
CA ASP A 80 12.43 -2.88 15.56
C ASP A 80 11.98 -3.26 14.13
N TRP A 81 10.85 -3.94 14.02
CA TRP A 81 10.24 -4.25 12.73
C TRP A 81 9.67 -2.99 12.09
N LYS A 82 9.94 -2.79 10.81
CA LYS A 82 9.57 -1.58 10.07
C LYS A 82 9.05 -1.86 8.67
N ILE A 83 8.14 -1.00 8.21
CA ILE A 83 7.73 -0.92 6.82
C ILE A 83 7.40 0.53 6.45
N ALA A 84 7.76 0.91 5.24
CA ALA A 84 7.35 2.18 4.65
C ALA A 84 6.23 1.96 3.64
N LEU A 85 5.07 2.55 3.88
CA LEU A 85 3.85 2.42 3.06
C LEU A 85 3.36 3.77 2.55
N ASN A 86 2.83 3.80 1.34
CA ASN A 86 1.99 4.90 0.90
C ASN A 86 0.56 4.73 1.45
N THR A 87 -0.22 5.79 1.51
CA THR A 87 -1.62 5.76 1.97
C THR A 87 -2.57 4.96 1.08
N THR A 88 -2.12 4.58 -0.11
CA THR A 88 -2.81 3.64 -1.01
C THR A 88 -2.40 2.19 -0.82
N GLU A 89 -1.44 1.91 0.06
CA GLU A 89 -0.87 0.58 0.27
C GLU A 89 -1.33 0.02 1.61
N PHE A 90 -2.06 -1.07 1.58
CA PHE A 90 -2.55 -1.76 2.77
C PHE A 90 -1.76 -3.04 2.95
N LEU A 91 -1.08 -3.17 4.09
CA LEU A 91 -0.44 -4.42 4.48
C LEU A 91 -1.53 -5.39 4.92
N VAL A 92 -1.68 -6.48 4.19
CA VAL A 92 -2.60 -7.55 4.52
C VAL A 92 -1.79 -8.76 4.98
N ALA A 93 -1.93 -9.12 6.23
CA ALA A 93 -1.27 -10.27 6.83
C ALA A 93 -2.20 -10.89 7.88
N PRO A 94 -2.38 -12.22 7.87
CA PRO A 94 -3.17 -12.90 8.90
C PRO A 94 -2.54 -12.75 10.28
N ASP A 95 -1.22 -12.85 10.35
CA ASP A 95 -0.45 -12.70 11.58
C ASP A 95 0.99 -12.28 11.28
N LEU A 96 1.37 -11.07 11.69
CA LEU A 96 2.74 -10.56 11.53
C LEU A 96 3.75 -11.30 12.41
N ALA A 97 3.35 -11.84 13.57
CA ALA A 97 4.27 -12.59 14.41
C ALA A 97 4.70 -13.89 13.71
N SER A 98 3.78 -14.58 13.04
CA SER A 98 4.12 -15.76 12.23
C SER A 98 5.06 -15.43 11.07
N LEU A 99 4.89 -14.28 10.41
CA LEU A 99 5.82 -13.80 9.39
C LEU A 99 7.20 -13.51 9.97
N GLU A 100 7.27 -12.83 11.10
CA GLU A 100 8.51 -12.51 11.82
C GLU A 100 9.28 -13.77 12.23
N ASP A 101 8.56 -14.77 12.73
CA ASP A 101 9.12 -16.09 13.07
C ASP A 101 9.64 -16.84 11.83
N ALA A 102 8.91 -16.79 10.71
CA ALA A 102 9.35 -17.38 9.45
C ALA A 102 10.64 -16.74 8.95
N ILE A 103 10.74 -15.40 8.98
CA ILE A 103 11.94 -14.67 8.62
C ILE A 103 13.12 -15.12 9.52
N GLY A 104 12.89 -15.18 10.83
CA GLY A 104 13.92 -15.59 11.80
C GLY A 104 14.40 -17.02 11.61
N LYS A 105 13.51 -17.98 11.30
CA LYS A 105 13.86 -19.39 11.01
C LYS A 105 14.77 -19.54 9.79
N GLU A 106 14.63 -18.68 8.81
CA GLU A 106 15.50 -18.63 7.62
C GLU A 106 16.80 -17.85 7.87
N GLY A 107 17.03 -17.38 9.10
CA GLY A 107 18.21 -16.54 9.44
C GLY A 107 18.12 -15.15 8.85
N GLY A 108 16.96 -14.72 8.39
CA GLY A 108 16.73 -13.43 7.77
C GLY A 108 16.38 -12.34 8.78
N THR A 109 16.39 -11.09 8.30
CA THR A 109 15.97 -9.88 9.04
C THR A 109 15.06 -9.00 8.19
N ALA A 110 14.66 -9.48 7.02
CA ALA A 110 13.78 -8.78 6.11
C ALA A 110 12.97 -9.77 5.26
N ALA A 111 11.75 -9.37 4.88
CA ALA A 111 10.91 -10.06 3.91
C ALA A 111 10.46 -9.11 2.81
N ARG A 112 10.53 -9.58 1.56
CA ARG A 112 9.94 -8.90 0.41
C ARG A 112 8.50 -9.37 0.26
N LEU A 113 7.54 -8.45 0.43
CA LEU A 113 6.13 -8.71 0.33
C LEU A 113 5.66 -8.53 -1.11
N PRO A 114 4.91 -9.48 -1.69
CA PRO A 114 4.31 -9.32 -3.00
C PRO A 114 3.18 -8.29 -2.97
N ALA A 115 2.80 -7.78 -4.14
CA ALA A 115 1.69 -6.84 -4.25
C ALA A 115 0.57 -7.36 -5.14
N ALA A 116 -0.65 -6.93 -4.81
CA ALA A 116 -1.82 -7.01 -5.65
C ALA A 116 -2.36 -5.60 -5.94
N ILE A 117 -2.79 -5.38 -7.17
CA ILE A 117 -3.43 -4.14 -7.62
C ILE A 117 -4.93 -4.28 -7.39
N MET A 118 -5.47 -3.42 -6.52
CA MET A 118 -6.90 -3.41 -6.21
C MET A 118 -7.67 -2.64 -7.26
N VAL A 119 -8.74 -3.24 -7.76
CA VAL A 119 -9.54 -2.74 -8.87
C VAL A 119 -11.01 -2.71 -8.47
N ASP A 120 -11.66 -1.58 -8.67
CA ASP A 120 -13.08 -1.42 -8.35
C ASP A 120 -13.97 -1.87 -9.50
N ARG A 121 -14.70 -2.97 -9.33
CA ARG A 121 -15.70 -3.43 -10.32
C ARG A 121 -17.09 -2.85 -10.10
N ASP A 122 -17.30 -2.17 -8.99
CA ASP A 122 -18.57 -1.55 -8.62
C ASP A 122 -18.30 -0.11 -8.12
N PRO A 123 -17.98 0.81 -9.06
CA PRO A 123 -17.58 2.18 -8.72
C PRO A 123 -18.74 3.02 -8.14
N ASP A 124 -19.99 2.62 -8.40
CA ASP A 124 -21.18 3.31 -7.86
C ASP A 124 -21.42 2.96 -6.39
N ARG A 125 -20.80 1.88 -5.89
CA ARG A 125 -20.91 1.47 -4.49
C ARG A 125 -19.81 2.11 -3.67
N GLU A 126 -20.13 3.21 -3.01
CA GLU A 126 -19.23 3.87 -2.07
C GLU A 126 -18.93 2.97 -0.85
N PRO A 127 -17.66 2.76 -0.47
CA PRO A 127 -17.35 1.99 0.73
C PRO A 127 -17.73 2.75 2.00
N ALA A 128 -18.28 2.04 2.97
CA ALA A 128 -18.66 2.59 4.27
C ALA A 128 -17.40 2.94 5.10
N PRO A 129 -17.28 4.17 5.63
CA PRO A 129 -16.06 4.61 6.32
C PRO A 129 -15.71 3.82 7.59
N GLU A 130 -16.71 3.25 8.26
CA GLU A 130 -16.57 2.49 9.52
C GLU A 130 -16.16 1.02 9.32
N ARG A 131 -16.25 0.51 8.09
CA ARG A 131 -15.89 -0.87 7.76
C ARG A 131 -14.51 -0.95 7.10
N PRO A 132 -13.71 -2.02 7.31
CA PRO A 132 -12.42 -2.19 6.65
C PRO A 132 -12.54 -2.12 5.12
N LEU A 133 -11.71 -1.28 4.49
CA LEU A 133 -11.73 -1.14 3.03
C LEU A 133 -11.36 -2.44 2.32
N VAL A 134 -10.44 -3.20 2.89
CA VAL A 134 -9.98 -4.49 2.35
C VAL A 134 -11.08 -5.57 2.30
N GLU A 135 -12.12 -5.45 3.13
CA GLU A 135 -13.28 -6.34 3.10
C GLU A 135 -14.34 -5.90 2.09
N GLN A 136 -14.43 -4.60 1.83
CA GLN A 136 -15.45 -4.01 0.96
C GLN A 136 -15.01 -3.96 -0.50
N LYS A 137 -13.73 -3.78 -0.74
CA LYS A 137 -13.11 -3.65 -2.06
C LYS A 137 -11.98 -4.67 -2.17
N CYS A 138 -12.35 -5.95 -2.28
CA CYS A 138 -11.43 -7.09 -2.30
C CYS A 138 -11.20 -7.68 -3.71
N ILE A 139 -11.54 -6.95 -4.76
CA ILE A 139 -11.25 -7.35 -6.14
C ILE A 139 -9.90 -6.80 -6.55
N GLY A 140 -9.06 -7.63 -7.14
CA GLY A 140 -7.73 -7.21 -7.57
C GLY A 140 -7.05 -8.22 -8.49
N ILE A 141 -5.80 -7.96 -8.80
CA ILE A 141 -4.92 -8.84 -9.58
C ILE A 141 -3.50 -8.79 -9.00
N TRP A 142 -2.85 -9.94 -8.88
CA TRP A 142 -1.45 -9.97 -8.45
C TRP A 142 -0.54 -9.37 -9.52
N GLU A 143 0.41 -8.53 -9.12
CA GLU A 143 1.39 -7.92 -10.07
C GLU A 143 2.14 -8.97 -10.89
N ARG A 144 2.44 -10.13 -10.31
CA ARG A 144 3.10 -11.24 -11.02
C ARG A 144 2.30 -11.77 -12.21
N ASP A 145 0.97 -11.61 -12.19
CA ASP A 145 0.07 -12.11 -13.23
C ASP A 145 -0.12 -11.09 -14.38
N LEU A 146 0.38 -9.87 -14.22
CA LEU A 146 0.36 -8.81 -15.25
C LEU A 146 1.52 -8.89 -16.27
N ARG A 147 2.23 -10.00 -16.32
CA ARG A 147 3.36 -10.21 -17.25
C ARG A 147 2.94 -10.59 -18.68
N SER A 148 1.63 -10.75 -18.91
CA SER A 148 1.07 -11.04 -20.24
C SER A 148 0.47 -9.79 -20.86
N LYS A 149 0.43 -9.76 -22.23
CA LYS A 149 -0.24 -8.67 -22.97
C LYS A 149 -1.68 -8.48 -22.51
N PRO A 150 -2.19 -7.23 -22.43
CA PRO A 150 -1.52 -5.97 -22.82
C PRO A 150 -0.74 -5.29 -21.68
N PHE A 151 -0.60 -5.90 -20.51
CA PHE A 151 -0.01 -5.29 -19.31
C PHE A 151 1.38 -5.79 -18.96
N GLU A 152 2.09 -6.46 -19.89
CA GLU A 152 3.44 -6.98 -19.66
C GLU A 152 4.43 -5.90 -19.18
N ASP A 153 4.22 -4.65 -19.62
CA ASP A 153 5.03 -3.50 -19.24
C ASP A 153 4.50 -2.73 -18.02
N PHE A 154 3.38 -3.17 -17.42
CA PHE A 154 2.75 -2.41 -16.35
C PHE A 154 3.70 -2.18 -15.18
N VAL A 155 4.33 -3.24 -14.67
CA VAL A 155 5.27 -3.16 -13.54
C VAL A 155 6.53 -2.39 -13.92
N SER A 156 7.02 -2.50 -15.16
CA SER A 156 8.19 -1.75 -15.62
C SER A 156 7.92 -0.25 -15.71
N ARG A 157 6.70 0.16 -16.04
CA ARG A 157 6.29 1.56 -16.11
C ARG A 157 5.91 2.16 -14.76
N HIS A 158 5.21 1.40 -13.90
CA HIS A 158 4.67 1.88 -12.64
C HIS A 158 5.57 1.56 -11.43
N GLY A 159 6.57 0.69 -11.61
CA GLY A 159 7.33 0.08 -10.52
C GLY A 159 6.53 -1.00 -9.80
N SER A 160 7.20 -1.81 -8.98
CA SER A 160 6.53 -2.78 -8.12
C SER A 160 5.93 -2.08 -6.89
N HIS A 161 4.71 -2.44 -6.52
CA HIS A 161 4.06 -1.98 -5.29
C HIS A 161 4.35 -2.92 -4.10
N GLY A 162 5.12 -3.99 -4.32
CA GLY A 162 5.68 -4.80 -3.24
C GLY A 162 6.56 -3.96 -2.31
N ARG A 163 6.61 -4.33 -1.03
CA ARG A 163 7.35 -3.60 -0.01
C ARG A 163 8.25 -4.54 0.76
N VAL A 164 9.21 -3.96 1.50
CA VAL A 164 10.10 -4.73 2.37
C VAL A 164 9.73 -4.46 3.83
N TYR A 165 9.41 -5.51 4.55
CA TYR A 165 9.22 -5.55 5.99
C TYR A 165 10.53 -6.00 6.64
N HIS A 166 11.13 -5.22 7.53
CA HIS A 166 12.51 -5.45 7.95
C HIS A 166 12.81 -4.98 9.37
N ARG A 167 13.97 -5.46 9.91
CA ARG A 167 14.53 -5.04 11.21
C ARG A 167 15.86 -4.26 11.07
N TYR A 168 16.30 -3.93 9.87
CA TYR A 168 17.49 -3.12 9.67
C TYR A 168 17.27 -1.69 10.18
N PRO A 169 18.36 -0.95 10.52
CA PRO A 169 18.22 0.45 10.91
C PRO A 169 17.47 1.30 9.87
N ILE A 170 17.70 1.04 8.59
CA ILE A 170 17.05 1.73 7.46
C ILE A 170 16.68 0.73 6.36
N GLY A 171 15.70 1.07 5.53
CA GLY A 171 15.21 0.20 4.46
C GLY A 171 16.10 0.14 3.21
N ALA A 172 17.12 0.98 3.07
CA ALA A 172 18.02 1.04 1.91
C ALA A 172 17.27 1.00 0.56
N TYR A 173 16.26 1.85 0.41
CA TYR A 173 15.31 1.82 -0.69
C TYR A 173 15.87 2.35 -2.02
N THR A 174 15.42 1.77 -3.13
CA THR A 174 15.46 2.43 -4.44
C THR A 174 14.40 3.53 -4.51
N PRO A 175 14.53 4.53 -5.42
CA PRO A 175 13.56 5.62 -5.54
C PRO A 175 12.11 5.11 -5.66
N GLY A 176 11.21 5.65 -4.83
CA GLY A 176 9.81 5.22 -4.72
C GLY A 176 9.62 3.94 -3.90
N ARG A 177 10.66 3.40 -3.26
CA ARG A 177 10.63 2.16 -2.44
C ARG A 177 10.19 0.91 -3.19
N HIS A 178 10.38 0.90 -4.53
CA HIS A 178 10.01 -0.24 -5.37
C HIS A 178 10.87 -1.48 -5.13
N ALA A 179 12.08 -1.29 -4.59
CA ALA A 179 12.98 -2.34 -4.15
C ALA A 179 13.84 -1.84 -2.97
N SER A 180 14.61 -2.75 -2.38
CA SER A 180 15.54 -2.46 -1.30
C SER A 180 16.84 -3.22 -1.54
N HIS A 181 17.95 -2.61 -1.16
CA HIS A 181 19.30 -3.20 -1.20
C HIS A 181 19.68 -3.95 0.09
N LEU A 182 18.74 -4.18 0.99
CA LEU A 182 19.01 -4.95 2.21
C LEU A 182 19.43 -6.38 1.86
N PRO A 183 20.45 -6.93 2.52
CA PRO A 183 20.84 -8.33 2.34
C PRO A 183 19.87 -9.27 3.06
N GLY A 184 19.88 -10.57 2.71
CA GLY A 184 19.15 -11.60 3.43
C GLY A 184 17.63 -11.45 3.42
N GLN A 185 17.06 -10.85 2.34
CA GLN A 185 15.61 -10.77 2.18
C GLN A 185 15.05 -12.12 1.78
N ILE A 186 14.08 -12.61 2.51
CA ILE A 186 13.23 -13.73 2.07
C ILE A 186 12.06 -13.23 1.22
N ALA A 187 11.52 -14.07 0.38
CA ALA A 187 10.27 -13.77 -0.34
C ALA A 187 9.09 -14.27 0.49
N ALA A 188 8.25 -13.36 0.97
CA ALA A 188 7.01 -13.77 1.62
C ALA A 188 6.02 -14.34 0.60
N ALA A 189 5.33 -15.42 0.98
CA ALA A 189 4.21 -15.92 0.21
C ALA A 189 2.98 -14.98 0.37
N PRO A 190 2.13 -14.84 -0.67
CA PRO A 190 0.96 -13.96 -0.59
C PRO A 190 0.02 -14.25 0.57
N GLU A 191 -0.10 -15.51 0.97
CA GLU A 191 -0.89 -15.97 2.09
C GLU A 191 -0.29 -15.62 3.47
N GLN A 192 1.02 -15.35 3.53
CA GLN A 192 1.70 -14.92 4.75
C GLN A 192 1.55 -13.41 4.95
N ALA A 193 1.86 -12.64 3.92
CA ALA A 193 1.68 -11.21 3.90
C ALA A 193 1.78 -10.65 2.47
N ALA A 194 1.02 -9.62 2.19
CA ALA A 194 1.01 -8.95 0.89
C ALA A 194 0.66 -7.47 1.02
N ILE A 195 0.97 -6.70 0.01
CA ILE A 195 0.53 -5.32 -0.14
C ILE A 195 -0.66 -5.29 -1.10
N TRP A 196 -1.80 -4.79 -0.64
CA TRP A 196 -2.92 -4.45 -1.49
C TRP A 196 -2.84 -2.97 -1.86
N TRP A 197 -2.49 -2.71 -3.11
CA TRP A 197 -2.37 -1.35 -3.60
C TRP A 197 -3.68 -0.84 -4.18
N PHE A 198 -4.29 0.12 -3.50
CA PHE A 198 -5.55 0.76 -3.87
C PHE A 198 -5.33 1.89 -4.90
N GLY A 199 -4.65 1.58 -6.00
CA GLY A 199 -4.37 2.51 -7.10
C GLY A 199 -5.53 2.70 -8.08
N PHE A 200 -6.48 1.73 -8.09
CA PHE A 200 -7.68 1.72 -8.95
C PHE A 200 -8.95 1.33 -8.18
N SER A 201 -8.97 1.53 -6.88
CA SER A 201 -10.10 1.25 -5.99
C SER A 201 -10.02 2.14 -4.73
N PRO A 202 -11.13 2.71 -4.25
CA PRO A 202 -12.42 2.87 -4.96
C PRO A 202 -12.24 3.73 -6.23
N TRP A 203 -12.97 3.44 -7.31
CA TRP A 203 -12.86 4.17 -8.58
C TRP A 203 -14.03 5.14 -8.73
N ASN A 204 -14.02 6.22 -7.97
CA ASN A 204 -15.05 7.26 -7.97
C ASN A 204 -14.47 8.67 -8.13
N ALA A 205 -15.33 9.68 -8.22
CA ALA A 205 -14.91 11.06 -8.46
C ALA A 205 -13.99 11.60 -7.35
N ARG A 206 -14.23 11.23 -6.07
CA ARG A 206 -13.41 11.68 -4.93
C ARG A 206 -11.99 11.10 -5.01
N PHE A 207 -11.89 9.82 -5.32
CA PHE A 207 -10.60 9.15 -5.51
C PHE A 207 -9.82 9.74 -6.68
N LEU A 208 -10.47 9.99 -7.82
CA LEU A 208 -9.85 10.58 -8.99
C LEU A 208 -9.37 12.02 -8.75
N ALA A 209 -10.17 12.83 -8.02
CA ALA A 209 -9.78 14.17 -7.62
C ALA A 209 -8.52 14.14 -6.75
N ARG A 210 -8.47 13.26 -5.73
CA ARG A 210 -7.31 13.03 -4.88
C ARG A 210 -6.06 12.66 -5.70
N LYS A 211 -6.18 11.73 -6.65
CA LYS A 211 -5.06 11.28 -7.47
C LYS A 211 -4.47 12.39 -8.34
N ARG A 212 -5.31 13.27 -8.89
CA ARG A 212 -4.88 14.35 -9.79
C ARG A 212 -4.13 15.47 -9.08
N GLN A 213 -4.49 15.81 -7.84
CA GLN A 213 -3.86 16.93 -7.12
C GLN A 213 -2.37 16.67 -6.82
N ILE A 214 -1.94 15.40 -6.67
CA ILE A 214 -0.54 15.03 -6.43
C ILE A 214 0.33 15.48 -7.61
N GLY A 215 -0.17 15.40 -8.84
CA GLY A 215 0.56 15.79 -10.03
C GLY A 215 1.12 17.21 -9.99
N ALA A 216 0.43 18.16 -9.38
CA ALA A 216 0.90 19.54 -9.26
C ALA A 216 2.10 19.69 -8.29
N SER A 217 2.24 18.81 -7.31
CA SER A 217 3.30 18.86 -6.30
C SER A 217 4.61 18.19 -6.72
N ILE A 218 4.60 17.40 -7.82
CA ILE A 218 5.79 16.67 -8.30
C ILE A 218 6.82 17.66 -8.84
N GLY A 219 8.05 17.60 -8.29
CA GLY A 219 9.16 18.45 -8.68
C GLY A 219 9.58 18.30 -10.16
N GLU A 220 10.19 19.35 -10.72
CA GLU A 220 10.63 19.37 -12.11
C GLU A 220 11.61 18.24 -12.44
N ARG A 221 12.52 17.93 -11.50
CA ARG A 221 13.49 16.83 -11.64
C ARG A 221 12.79 15.49 -11.80
N ASP A 222 11.81 15.18 -10.96
CA ASP A 222 11.07 13.93 -11.00
C ASP A 222 10.26 13.83 -12.29
N ARG A 223 9.62 14.91 -12.73
CA ARG A 223 8.93 14.97 -14.04
C ARG A 223 9.87 14.67 -15.20
N LYS A 224 11.08 15.26 -15.20
CA LYS A 224 12.10 15.03 -16.24
C LYS A 224 12.54 13.57 -16.32
N HIS A 225 12.54 12.85 -15.20
CA HIS A 225 12.89 11.42 -15.13
C HIS A 225 11.67 10.49 -15.25
N GLY A 226 10.46 11.04 -15.44
CA GLY A 226 9.22 10.25 -15.54
C GLY A 226 8.72 9.70 -14.22
N PHE A 227 9.29 10.12 -13.08
CA PHE A 227 8.81 9.68 -11.78
C PHE A 227 7.42 10.25 -11.47
N GLY A 228 6.54 9.40 -10.94
CA GLY A 228 5.18 9.81 -10.60
C GLY A 228 4.28 10.09 -11.81
N PHE A 229 4.62 9.61 -13.02
CA PHE A 229 3.88 9.90 -14.25
C PHE A 229 2.38 9.56 -14.14
N GLN A 230 2.02 8.56 -13.34
CA GLN A 230 0.62 8.16 -13.08
C GLN A 230 -0.24 9.27 -12.45
N HIS A 231 0.38 10.33 -11.92
CA HIS A 231 -0.31 11.47 -11.32
C HIS A 231 -0.53 12.63 -12.30
N TYR A 232 0.19 12.64 -13.44
CA TYR A 232 0.02 13.64 -14.49
C TYR A 232 -0.29 13.03 -15.87
N ALA A 233 -0.44 11.70 -15.95
CA ALA A 233 -0.95 11.04 -17.13
C ALA A 233 -2.36 11.52 -17.49
N ALA A 234 -2.69 11.50 -18.77
CA ALA A 234 -4.01 11.91 -19.25
C ALA A 234 -5.12 11.07 -18.57
N ALA A 235 -6.25 11.71 -18.30
CA ALA A 235 -7.40 11.04 -17.69
C ALA A 235 -7.87 9.83 -18.51
N GLU A 236 -7.79 9.92 -19.83
CA GLU A 236 -8.14 8.86 -20.77
C GLU A 236 -7.20 7.65 -20.64
N GLU A 237 -5.89 7.88 -20.50
CA GLU A 237 -4.91 6.80 -20.28
C GLU A 237 -5.20 6.05 -18.98
N SER A 238 -5.48 6.77 -17.90
CA SER A 238 -5.84 6.17 -16.61
C SER A 238 -7.14 5.37 -16.69
N ALA A 239 -8.12 5.85 -17.45
CA ALA A 239 -9.40 5.16 -17.67
C ALA A 239 -9.22 3.89 -18.51
N ASN A 240 -8.38 3.92 -19.55
CA ASN A 240 -8.07 2.76 -20.38
C ASN A 240 -7.36 1.66 -19.59
N ILE A 241 -6.37 2.04 -18.75
CA ILE A 241 -5.70 1.12 -17.84
C ILE A 241 -6.71 0.49 -16.88
N TYR A 242 -7.55 1.30 -16.24
CA TYR A 242 -8.59 0.81 -15.34
C TYR A 242 -9.53 -0.18 -16.03
N ALA A 243 -10.06 0.15 -17.20
CA ALA A 243 -10.97 -0.72 -17.95
C ALA A 243 -10.33 -2.08 -18.29
N GLY A 244 -9.06 -2.09 -18.66
CA GLY A 244 -8.33 -3.33 -18.91
C GLY A 244 -8.09 -4.16 -17.63
N LEU A 245 -7.73 -3.51 -16.52
CA LEU A 245 -7.55 -4.18 -15.23
C LEU A 245 -8.86 -4.79 -14.71
N VAL A 246 -10.01 -4.14 -14.93
CA VAL A 246 -11.32 -4.68 -14.57
C VAL A 246 -11.57 -6.06 -15.19
N GLN A 247 -11.16 -6.26 -16.45
CA GLN A 247 -11.34 -7.53 -17.16
C GLN A 247 -10.47 -8.65 -16.60
N LEU A 248 -9.28 -8.32 -16.09
CA LEU A 248 -8.30 -9.29 -15.58
C LEU A 248 -8.43 -9.56 -14.08
N SER A 249 -9.07 -8.66 -13.34
CA SER A 249 -9.16 -8.75 -11.88
C SER A 249 -10.16 -9.80 -11.40
N GLY A 250 -9.96 -10.33 -10.21
CA GLY A 250 -10.84 -11.29 -9.54
C GLY A 250 -10.83 -11.11 -8.02
N PRO A 251 -11.69 -11.84 -7.29
CA PRO A 251 -11.70 -11.79 -5.83
C PRO A 251 -10.34 -12.21 -5.26
N LEU A 252 -9.78 -11.41 -4.35
CA LEU A 252 -8.65 -11.75 -3.52
C LEU A 252 -9.16 -12.12 -2.13
N THR A 253 -8.58 -13.16 -1.53
CA THR A 253 -8.92 -13.60 -0.17
C THR A 253 -7.83 -13.17 0.79
N THR A 254 -8.22 -12.54 1.90
CA THR A 254 -7.40 -12.48 3.11
C THR A 254 -7.52 -13.83 3.79
N VAL A 255 -6.42 -14.56 3.94
CA VAL A 255 -6.46 -15.84 4.70
C VAL A 255 -6.58 -15.50 6.18
N ASN A 256 -7.71 -15.87 6.79
CA ASN A 256 -7.84 -15.81 8.25
C ASN A 256 -7.06 -16.97 8.87
N PRO A 257 -6.21 -16.74 9.90
CA PRO A 257 -5.43 -17.80 10.55
C PRO A 257 -6.26 -18.92 11.19
N GLY A 258 -7.56 -18.67 11.42
CA GLY A 258 -8.50 -19.68 11.96
C GLY A 258 -9.03 -20.68 10.94
N ASP A 259 -8.80 -20.52 9.65
CA ASP A 259 -9.34 -21.38 8.59
C ASP A 259 -8.34 -22.42 8.04
N SER A 260 -7.18 -22.59 8.65
CA SER A 260 -6.16 -23.58 8.25
C SER A 260 -6.50 -25.04 8.63
N GLY A 261 -7.74 -25.30 9.03
CA GLY A 261 -8.28 -26.64 9.33
C GLY A 261 -9.63 -26.86 8.64
N ASN A 262 -9.64 -27.50 7.47
CA ASN A 262 -10.83 -27.95 6.76
C ASN A 262 -11.66 -26.88 6.03
N GLY A 263 -11.29 -26.51 4.83
CA GLY A 263 -12.38 -25.87 4.13
C GLY A 263 -12.20 -25.14 2.85
N ARG A 264 -11.75 -25.80 1.80
CA ARG A 264 -12.10 -25.38 0.42
C ARG A 264 -13.62 -25.40 0.14
N SER A 265 -14.45 -25.89 1.08
CA SER A 265 -15.89 -26.12 0.91
C SER A 265 -16.82 -25.07 1.55
N GLY A 266 -16.40 -24.35 2.59
CA GLY A 266 -17.28 -23.45 3.35
C GLY A 266 -17.49 -22.05 2.74
N PHE A 267 -16.47 -21.51 2.12
CA PHE A 267 -16.51 -20.15 1.57
C PHE A 267 -17.28 -20.08 0.24
N MET A 268 -17.10 -21.08 -0.64
CA MET A 268 -17.88 -21.18 -1.89
C MET A 268 -19.39 -21.36 -1.63
N ARG A 269 -19.79 -22.03 -0.55
CA ARG A 269 -21.21 -22.18 -0.17
C ARG A 269 -21.84 -20.89 0.35
N ARG A 270 -21.10 -19.95 0.89
CA ARG A 270 -21.62 -18.63 1.31
C ARG A 270 -21.82 -17.68 0.13
N LEU A 271 -20.91 -17.69 -0.84
CA LEU A 271 -21.07 -16.87 -2.06
C LEU A 271 -22.24 -17.31 -2.93
N THR A 272 -22.47 -18.62 -3.06
CA THR A 272 -23.60 -19.15 -3.85
C THR A 272 -24.98 -18.82 -3.21
N ARG A 273 -25.04 -18.48 -1.93
CA ARG A 273 -26.28 -18.03 -1.26
C ARG A 273 -26.53 -16.52 -1.34
N MET A 274 -25.56 -15.74 -1.83
CA MET A 274 -25.73 -14.28 -2.01
C MET A 274 -26.03 -13.88 -3.45
N PHE A 275 -25.94 -14.82 -4.40
CA PHE A 275 -26.18 -14.60 -5.84
C PHE A 275 -27.12 -15.64 -6.46
N GLY A 276 -27.87 -16.38 -5.66
CA GLY A 276 -28.94 -17.25 -6.08
C GLY A 276 -30.32 -16.71 -5.69
#